data_cc997c865d0c22bf347144b61b65a7f6
#
_entry.id   cc997c865d0c22bf347144b61b65a7f6
#
_cell.length_a   1.000
_cell.length_b   1.000
_cell.length_c   1.000
_cell.angle_alpha   90.00
_cell.angle_beta   90.00
_cell.angle_gamma   90.00
#
_symmetry.space_group_name_H-M   'P 1'
#
loop_
_entity.id
_entity.type
_entity.pdbx_description
1 polymer ?
#
loop_
_entity_poly.entity_id
_entity_poly.type
_entity_poly.pdbx_seq_one_letter_code
_entity_poly.pdbx_strand_id
1 'polypeptide(L)'
;MKVLDASFLIDYGNGVDAAAEYLHDHSEERFCIPAPVYTEYLLGTVHSNASTDIGDARAELSWVDVVETDESTAVRAAELADKIGPEGPELTAIDALVVAVAAELNATLVSCDGDLTHKETTQVIAIDDYRVAQ
;
A
#
# COMPACT_ATOMS: atom_id res chain seq x y z
N MET A 1 -2.77 11.10 7.46
CA MET A 1 -3.27 10.11 6.49
C MET A 1 -2.21 9.05 6.24
N LYS A 2 -2.62 7.82 6.12
CA LYS A 2 -1.75 6.67 5.86
C LYS A 2 -2.17 6.01 4.55
N VAL A 3 -1.20 5.63 3.73
CA VAL A 3 -1.43 4.86 2.51
C VAL A 3 -1.08 3.41 2.79
N LEU A 4 -2.01 2.50 2.51
CA LEU A 4 -1.80 1.08 2.72
C LEU A 4 -1.42 0.42 1.39
N ASP A 5 -0.48 -0.51 1.42
CA ASP A 5 -0.14 -1.32 0.26
C ASP A 5 -0.83 -2.70 0.31
N ALA A 6 -0.59 -3.51 -0.72
CA ALA A 6 -1.19 -4.84 -0.80
C ALA A 6 -0.74 -5.76 0.33
N SER A 7 0.52 -5.65 0.78
CA SER A 7 1.01 -6.52 1.87
C SER A 7 0.21 -6.32 3.15
N PHE A 8 -0.14 -5.08 3.47
CA PHE A 8 -0.96 -4.77 4.63
C PHE A 8 -2.37 -5.35 4.49
N LEU A 9 -3.00 -5.16 3.33
CA LEU A 9 -4.36 -5.65 3.11
C LEU A 9 -4.45 -7.18 3.16
N ILE A 10 -3.45 -7.87 2.64
CA ILE A 10 -3.37 -9.33 2.71
C ILE A 10 -3.26 -9.78 4.17
N ASP A 11 -2.36 -9.17 4.94
CA ASP A 11 -2.20 -9.50 6.36
C ASP A 11 -3.46 -9.19 7.17
N TYR A 12 -4.08 -8.04 6.89
CA TYR A 12 -5.35 -7.69 7.53
C TYR A 12 -6.42 -8.74 7.25
N GLY A 13 -6.58 -9.12 5.97
CA GLY A 13 -7.56 -10.14 5.57
C GLY A 13 -7.29 -11.52 6.15
N ASN A 14 -6.02 -11.84 6.41
CA ASN A 14 -5.61 -13.11 7.01
C ASN A 14 -5.61 -13.10 8.55
N GLY A 15 -6.00 -12.00 9.16
CA GLY A 15 -6.06 -11.88 10.62
C GLY A 15 -4.71 -11.81 11.30
N VAL A 16 -3.70 -11.29 10.61
CA VAL A 16 -2.35 -11.10 11.20
C VAL A 16 -2.42 -10.02 12.28
N ASP A 17 -1.99 -10.35 13.49
CA ASP A 17 -2.08 -9.47 14.65
C ASP A 17 -1.42 -8.13 14.44
N ALA A 18 -0.25 -8.09 13.79
CA ALA A 18 0.47 -6.84 13.56
C ALA A 18 -0.34 -5.83 12.75
N ALA A 19 -1.12 -6.29 11.76
CA ALA A 19 -1.99 -5.41 10.98
C ALA A 19 -3.14 -4.86 11.83
N ALA A 20 -3.78 -5.71 12.61
CA ALA A 20 -4.87 -5.30 13.49
C ALA A 20 -4.38 -4.31 14.56
N GLU A 21 -3.22 -4.58 15.16
CA GLU A 21 -2.60 -3.70 16.16
C GLU A 21 -2.25 -2.34 15.57
N TYR A 22 -1.72 -2.31 14.34
CA TYR A 22 -1.40 -1.05 13.68
C TYR A 22 -2.65 -0.19 13.51
N LEU A 23 -3.75 -0.78 13.04
CA LEU A 23 -5.02 -0.05 12.87
C LEU A 23 -5.56 0.46 14.22
N HIS A 24 -5.45 -0.35 15.25
CA HIS A 24 -5.88 0.05 16.60
C HIS A 24 -5.05 1.24 17.11
N ASP A 25 -3.74 1.17 16.95
CA ASP A 25 -2.83 2.21 17.43
C ASP A 25 -2.94 3.52 16.64
N HIS A 26 -3.48 3.46 15.42
CA HIS A 26 -3.65 4.60 14.53
C HIS A 26 -5.12 4.88 14.20
N SER A 27 -6.03 4.59 15.15
CA SER A 27 -7.48 4.69 14.95
C SER A 27 -7.96 6.10 14.64
N GLU A 28 -7.18 7.13 14.97
CA GLU A 28 -7.50 8.53 14.66
C GLU A 28 -7.08 8.94 13.24
N GLU A 29 -6.33 8.08 12.55
CA GLU A 29 -5.84 8.37 11.20
C GLU A 29 -6.84 7.97 10.13
N ARG A 30 -6.77 8.65 8.99
CA ARG A 30 -7.48 8.23 7.77
C ARG A 30 -6.57 7.32 6.96
N PHE A 31 -7.17 6.30 6.37
CA PHE A 31 -6.46 5.32 5.54
C PHE A 31 -6.97 5.37 4.11
N CYS A 32 -6.05 5.27 3.16
CA CYS A 32 -6.39 5.19 1.76
C CYS A 32 -5.53 4.14 1.04
N ILE A 33 -6.00 3.70 -0.12
CA ILE A 33 -5.26 2.79 -0.99
C ILE A 33 -5.32 3.33 -2.43
N PRO A 34 -4.23 3.21 -3.19
CA PRO A 34 -4.27 3.50 -4.63
C PRO A 34 -5.16 2.50 -5.36
N ALA A 35 -5.83 2.95 -6.42
CA ALA A 35 -6.70 2.08 -7.22
C ALA A 35 -6.00 0.80 -7.70
N PRO A 36 -4.71 0.81 -8.13
CA PRO A 36 -4.01 -0.42 -8.48
C PRO A 36 -3.92 -1.44 -7.34
N VAL A 37 -3.73 -0.98 -6.09
CA VAL A 37 -3.71 -1.85 -4.91
C VAL A 37 -5.09 -2.46 -4.69
N TYR A 38 -6.13 -1.67 -4.86
CA TYR A 38 -7.51 -2.16 -4.78
C TYR A 38 -7.75 -3.26 -5.81
N THR A 39 -7.25 -3.07 -7.03
CA THR A 39 -7.33 -4.08 -8.09
C THR A 39 -6.66 -5.39 -7.67
N GLU A 40 -5.46 -5.32 -7.08
CA GLU A 40 -4.76 -6.52 -6.59
C GLU A 40 -5.58 -7.26 -5.53
N TYR A 41 -6.17 -6.52 -4.60
CA TYR A 41 -7.01 -7.10 -3.55
C TYR A 41 -8.23 -7.80 -4.14
N LEU A 42 -8.94 -7.15 -5.07
CA LEU A 42 -10.11 -7.73 -5.71
C LEU A 42 -9.76 -8.94 -6.57
N LEU A 43 -8.62 -8.89 -7.29
CA LEU A 43 -8.15 -10.04 -8.07
C LEU A 43 -7.79 -11.23 -7.17
N GLY A 44 -7.30 -10.98 -5.97
CA GLY A 44 -7.06 -12.03 -4.98
C GLY A 44 -8.34 -12.81 -4.66
N THR A 45 -9.47 -12.12 -4.58
CA THR A 45 -10.79 -12.74 -4.39
C THR A 45 -11.18 -13.60 -5.61
N VAL A 46 -10.97 -13.08 -6.83
CA VAL A 46 -11.30 -13.79 -8.08
C VAL A 46 -10.46 -15.06 -8.22
N HIS A 47 -9.19 -15.01 -7.85
CA HIS A 47 -8.25 -16.13 -8.00
C HIS A 47 -8.17 -17.05 -6.78
N SER A 48 -8.99 -16.81 -5.76
CA SER A 48 -9.04 -17.70 -4.58
C SER A 48 -9.80 -18.98 -4.92
N ASN A 49 -9.61 -20.00 -4.08
CA ASN A 49 -10.32 -21.27 -4.21
C ASN A 49 -11.75 -21.22 -3.67
N ALA A 50 -12.13 -20.10 -3.05
CA ALA A 50 -13.47 -19.86 -2.55
C ALA A 50 -14.35 -19.28 -3.66
N SER A 51 -15.68 -19.23 -3.42
CA SER A 51 -16.60 -18.54 -4.31
C SER A 51 -16.23 -17.07 -4.42
N THR A 52 -16.19 -16.55 -5.64
CA THR A 52 -15.93 -15.14 -5.88
C THR A 52 -17.10 -14.30 -5.42
N ASP A 53 -16.85 -13.35 -4.52
CA ASP A 53 -17.82 -12.33 -4.13
C ASP A 53 -17.13 -10.98 -4.02
N ILE A 54 -17.14 -10.25 -5.13
CA ILE A 54 -16.52 -8.92 -5.21
C ILE A 54 -17.26 -7.94 -4.29
N GLY A 55 -18.58 -8.08 -4.16
CA GLY A 55 -19.36 -7.23 -3.27
C GLY A 55 -18.92 -7.35 -1.81
N ASP A 56 -18.70 -8.57 -1.33
CA ASP A 56 -18.21 -8.81 0.04
C ASP A 56 -16.80 -8.26 0.20
N ALA A 57 -15.91 -8.47 -0.77
CA ALA A 57 -14.55 -7.94 -0.72
C ALA A 57 -14.54 -6.40 -0.63
N ARG A 58 -15.42 -5.74 -1.40
CA ARG A 58 -15.58 -4.29 -1.34
C ARG A 58 -16.08 -3.84 0.02
N ALA A 59 -17.04 -4.56 0.59
CA ALA A 59 -17.61 -4.24 1.90
C ALA A 59 -16.54 -4.33 3.00
N GLU A 60 -15.65 -5.31 2.93
CA GLU A 60 -14.58 -5.48 3.90
C GLU A 60 -13.61 -4.29 3.92
N LEU A 61 -13.47 -3.56 2.81
CA LEU A 61 -12.61 -2.38 2.68
C LEU A 61 -13.38 -1.07 2.67
N SER A 62 -14.63 -1.05 3.14
CA SER A 62 -15.46 0.17 3.14
C SER A 62 -14.90 1.28 4.04
N TRP A 63 -14.02 0.94 4.97
CA TRP A 63 -13.34 1.89 5.87
C TRP A 63 -12.14 2.59 5.23
N VAL A 64 -11.76 2.22 4.01
CA VAL A 64 -10.59 2.76 3.31
C VAL A 64 -11.06 3.60 2.13
N ASP A 65 -10.43 4.76 1.94
CA ASP A 65 -10.67 5.57 0.74
C ASP A 65 -9.81 5.04 -0.42
N VAL A 66 -10.41 4.92 -1.61
CA VAL A 66 -9.67 4.52 -2.82
C VAL A 66 -9.23 5.78 -3.55
N VAL A 67 -7.94 5.89 -3.85
CA VAL A 67 -7.35 7.06 -4.52
C VAL A 67 -7.10 6.71 -5.99
N GLU A 68 -7.59 7.55 -6.88
CA GLU A 68 -7.37 7.39 -8.31
C GLU A 68 -5.92 7.68 -8.67
N THR A 69 -5.41 6.99 -9.71
CA THR A 69 -4.10 7.23 -10.29
C THR A 69 -4.27 7.69 -11.73
N ASP A 70 -3.51 8.69 -12.13
CA ASP A 70 -3.59 9.28 -13.46
C ASP A 70 -2.20 9.39 -14.11
N GLU A 71 -2.11 10.07 -15.26
CA GLU A 71 -0.85 10.27 -15.96
C GLU A 71 0.19 10.95 -15.08
N SER A 72 -0.21 11.96 -14.33
CA SER A 72 0.67 12.69 -13.42
C SER A 72 1.26 11.76 -12.35
N THR A 73 0.43 10.86 -11.79
CA THR A 73 0.87 9.85 -10.84
C THR A 73 1.88 8.89 -11.47
N ALA A 74 1.64 8.47 -12.70
CA ALA A 74 2.54 7.57 -13.42
C ALA A 74 3.92 8.21 -13.66
N VAL A 75 3.96 9.47 -14.05
CA VAL A 75 5.22 10.21 -14.24
C VAL A 75 5.96 10.34 -12.90
N ARG A 76 5.24 10.72 -11.85
CA ARG A 76 5.82 10.84 -10.52
C ARG A 76 6.40 9.52 -10.01
N ALA A 77 5.72 8.41 -10.29
CA ALA A 77 6.19 7.08 -9.94
C ALA A 77 7.56 6.78 -10.56
N ALA A 78 7.72 7.09 -11.85
CA ALA A 78 8.99 6.90 -12.55
C ALA A 78 10.09 7.81 -11.98
N GLU A 79 9.77 9.07 -11.71
CA GLU A 79 10.71 10.02 -11.12
C GLU A 79 11.20 9.56 -9.74
N LEU A 80 10.31 9.05 -8.90
CA LEU A 80 10.67 8.57 -7.57
C LEU A 80 11.47 7.28 -7.63
N ALA A 81 11.13 6.37 -8.56
CA ALA A 81 11.92 5.16 -8.78
C ALA A 81 13.35 5.51 -9.24
N ASP A 82 13.49 6.49 -10.13
CA ASP A 82 14.80 6.98 -10.56
C ASP A 82 15.59 7.57 -9.36
N LYS A 83 14.91 8.31 -8.51
CA LYS A 83 15.51 8.92 -7.31
C LYS A 83 15.99 7.87 -6.30
N ILE A 84 15.30 6.74 -6.16
CA ILE A 84 15.74 5.62 -5.34
C ILE A 84 17.10 5.12 -5.83
N GLY A 85 17.29 5.06 -7.13
CA GLY A 85 18.58 4.83 -7.77
C GLY A 85 19.05 3.38 -7.78
N PRO A 86 20.29 3.15 -8.29
CA PRO A 86 20.80 1.81 -8.51
C PRO A 86 21.20 1.05 -7.25
N GLU A 87 21.34 1.75 -6.12
CA GLU A 87 21.63 1.12 -4.83
C GLU A 87 20.38 0.57 -4.14
N GLY A 88 19.21 0.96 -4.62
CA GLY A 88 17.94 0.52 -4.09
C GLY A 88 17.28 -0.55 -4.95
N PRO A 89 16.07 -0.97 -4.56
CA PRO A 89 15.34 -1.99 -5.30
C PRO A 89 14.79 -1.44 -6.60
N GLU A 90 14.60 -2.34 -7.57
CA GLU A 90 13.84 -2.05 -8.78
C GLU A 90 12.37 -2.28 -8.45
N LEU A 91 11.61 -1.19 -8.29
CA LEU A 91 10.20 -1.28 -7.93
C LEU A 91 9.36 -1.80 -9.09
N THR A 92 8.37 -2.64 -8.77
CA THR A 92 7.33 -2.98 -9.75
C THR A 92 6.51 -1.73 -10.06
N ALA A 93 5.75 -1.77 -11.17
CA ALA A 93 4.88 -0.64 -11.54
C ALA A 93 3.90 -0.27 -10.43
N ILE A 94 3.30 -1.27 -9.79
CA ILE A 94 2.33 -1.02 -8.73
C ILE A 94 3.01 -0.44 -7.49
N ASP A 95 4.16 -0.97 -7.08
CA ASP A 95 4.90 -0.43 -5.93
C ASP A 95 5.35 1.01 -6.19
N ALA A 96 5.79 1.32 -7.42
CA ALA A 96 6.16 2.69 -7.77
C ALA A 96 4.95 3.64 -7.72
N LEU A 97 3.76 3.19 -8.15
CA LEU A 97 2.54 3.97 -8.04
C LEU A 97 2.13 4.19 -6.58
N VAL A 98 2.30 3.18 -5.72
CA VAL A 98 2.03 3.31 -4.28
C VAL A 98 2.92 4.38 -3.66
N VAL A 99 4.21 4.37 -3.99
CA VAL A 99 5.17 5.39 -3.54
C VAL A 99 4.75 6.78 -4.03
N ALA A 100 4.34 6.89 -5.30
CA ALA A 100 3.90 8.16 -5.88
C ALA A 100 2.66 8.72 -5.17
N VAL A 101 1.67 7.89 -4.89
CA VAL A 101 0.46 8.32 -4.18
C VAL A 101 0.82 8.82 -2.78
N ALA A 102 1.67 8.11 -2.06
CA ALA A 102 2.12 8.54 -0.73
C ALA A 102 2.82 9.91 -0.81
N ALA A 103 3.67 10.11 -1.80
CA ALA A 103 4.36 11.39 -2.01
C ALA A 103 3.38 12.51 -2.35
N GLU A 104 2.44 12.28 -3.27
CA GLU A 104 1.44 13.28 -3.67
C GLU A 104 0.55 13.72 -2.50
N LEU A 105 0.20 12.79 -1.63
CA LEU A 105 -0.64 13.07 -0.47
C LEU A 105 0.17 13.54 0.75
N ASN A 106 1.49 13.58 0.64
CA ASN A 106 2.38 13.82 1.77
C ASN A 106 2.02 12.92 2.96
N ALA A 107 1.80 11.65 2.66
CA ALA A 107 1.33 10.64 3.60
C ALA A 107 2.41 9.60 3.88
N THR A 108 2.30 8.92 5.01
CA THR A 108 3.16 7.79 5.34
C THR A 108 2.63 6.53 4.66
N LEU A 109 3.51 5.78 4.01
CA LEU A 109 3.19 4.47 3.44
C LEU A 109 3.34 3.41 4.52
N VAL A 110 2.36 2.53 4.65
CA VAL A 110 2.35 1.42 5.61
C VAL A 110 2.55 0.13 4.83
N SER A 111 3.65 -0.56 5.08
CA SER A 111 4.03 -1.76 4.33
C SER A 111 4.92 -2.68 5.16
N CYS A 112 4.99 -3.95 4.78
CA CYS A 112 6.04 -4.86 5.23
C CYS A 112 6.81 -5.47 4.05
N ASP A 113 6.58 -4.97 2.84
CA ASP A 113 7.28 -5.39 1.64
C ASP A 113 8.74 -4.98 1.70
N GLY A 114 9.66 -5.92 1.38
CA GLY A 114 11.09 -5.68 1.49
C GLY A 114 11.61 -4.56 0.60
N ASP A 115 11.04 -4.39 -0.59
CA ASP A 115 11.45 -3.33 -1.51
C ASP A 115 10.95 -1.96 -1.03
N LEU A 116 9.73 -1.91 -0.52
CA LEU A 116 9.15 -0.66 -0.02
C LEU A 116 9.78 -0.24 1.31
N THR A 117 10.15 -1.18 2.16
CA THR A 117 10.81 -0.88 3.45
C THR A 117 12.33 -0.76 3.33
N HIS A 118 12.88 -0.95 2.13
CA HIS A 118 14.33 -0.82 1.88
C HIS A 118 14.81 0.59 2.25
N LYS A 119 16.03 0.67 2.80
CA LYS A 119 16.59 1.95 3.25
C LYS A 119 16.62 3.03 2.18
N GLU A 120 16.85 2.67 0.92
CA GLU A 120 16.87 3.66 -0.17
C GLU A 120 15.46 4.16 -0.50
N THR A 121 14.44 3.32 -0.38
CA THR A 121 13.04 3.73 -0.54
C THR A 121 12.64 4.69 0.58
N THR A 122 13.09 4.43 1.81
CA THR A 122 12.77 5.29 2.95
C THR A 122 13.43 6.67 2.87
N GLN A 123 14.38 6.87 1.95
CA GLN A 123 14.97 8.19 1.69
C GLN A 123 14.04 9.10 0.89
N VAL A 124 13.08 8.55 0.16
CA VAL A 124 12.21 9.34 -0.74
C VAL A 124 10.80 9.57 -0.19
N ILE A 125 10.31 8.67 0.67
CA ILE A 125 9.00 8.83 1.35
C ILE A 125 9.09 8.29 2.78
N ALA A 126 8.16 8.73 3.63
CA ALA A 126 8.02 8.19 4.98
C ALA A 126 7.32 6.82 4.91
N ILE A 127 7.88 5.82 5.58
CA ILE A 127 7.36 4.45 5.60
C ILE A 127 7.28 3.94 7.02
N ASP A 128 6.13 3.34 7.37
CA ASP A 128 5.97 2.56 8.59
C ASP A 128 5.98 1.08 8.22
N ASP A 129 6.97 0.34 8.72
CA ASP A 129 6.95 -1.12 8.63
C ASP A 129 6.12 -1.63 9.82
N TYR A 130 4.88 -2.01 9.54
CA TYR A 130 3.94 -2.35 10.61
C TYR A 130 4.24 -3.69 11.30
N ARG A 131 5.11 -4.51 10.73
CA ARG A 131 5.54 -5.78 11.35
C ARG A 131 6.71 -5.60 12.30
N VAL A 132 7.38 -4.46 12.23
CA VAL A 132 8.48 -4.13 13.14
C VAL A 132 7.92 -3.31 14.29
N ALA A 133 8.30 -3.65 15.53
CA ALA A 133 7.87 -2.89 16.70
C ALA A 133 8.32 -1.43 16.59
N GLN A 134 7.40 -0.53 16.78
CA GLN A 134 7.63 0.92 16.68
C GLN A 134 8.17 1.48 18.01
#